data_bd337ef9c795ac7b02d58493cb05bc1c
#
_entry.id   bd337ef9c795ac7b02d58493cb05bc1c
#
_cell.length_a   1.000
_cell.length_b   1.000
_cell.length_c   1.000
_cell.angle_alpha   90.00
_cell.angle_beta   90.00
_cell.angle_gamma   90.00
#
_symmetry.space_group_name_H-M   'P 1'
#
loop_
_entity.id
_entity.type
_entity.pdbx_description
1 polymer ?
#
loop_
_entity_poly.entity_id
_entity_poly.type
_entity_poly.pdbx_seq_one_letter_code
_entity_poly.pdbx_strand_id
1 'polypeptide(L)'
;KVRNDKKLRLGIGSFLEEYENKVEIVTLDEETGKFLNDPNLRFDHPYPCTKLMFVPDKECQHEDLMATTGDFLRIWKINEDVGGTAKEKANEKEEERENDDGNTNISNNNNNKRNLKKGGGGGGGRDTNTEKPSTSGQQEKQQQQQQQNASNKQQEDGKIELRALLANNKNSEFCAPLTSFDWNETNVNRVGTSSIDTTCTVWDIERECVDTQLIAHDKEVHDIAWGGPDVFASASADGSVRVFDLRDKDHSTIIYENPEIGVPLLRLGWNKQDPRYMATFGMDSKVVAIIDIRFPTLPVAELKRHASSVNTLAWAPHSSCHICSAGDDAQALIWDLSAINQLSEGGLDPVLAYEAGAEINQLQWSATQPDWIAIAFSQSLQILRV
;
A
#
# COMPACT_ATOMS: atom_id res chain seq x y z
N LYS A 1 -11.90 4.83 -0.74
CA LYS A 1 -12.32 5.74 0.34
C LYS A 1 -13.30 6.76 -0.24
N VAL A 2 -14.42 7.00 0.44
CA VAL A 2 -15.39 8.06 0.08
C VAL A 2 -15.15 9.23 1.01
N ARG A 3 -14.81 10.38 0.47
CA ARG A 3 -14.74 11.64 1.20
C ARG A 3 -16.03 12.45 1.01
N ASN A 4 -16.06 13.68 1.45
CA ASN A 4 -17.24 14.58 1.51
C ASN A 4 -18.10 14.64 0.23
N ASP A 5 -17.55 14.28 -0.94
CA ASP A 5 -18.24 14.20 -2.22
C ASP A 5 -18.90 12.85 -2.51
N LYS A 6 -18.75 11.87 -1.60
CA LYS A 6 -19.27 10.47 -1.72
C LYS A 6 -18.83 9.72 -2.97
N LYS A 7 -17.78 10.15 -3.67
CA LYS A 7 -17.29 9.46 -4.86
C LYS A 7 -16.42 8.26 -4.52
N LEU A 8 -16.60 7.16 -5.24
CA LEU A 8 -15.74 5.98 -5.13
C LEU A 8 -14.36 6.28 -5.73
N ARG A 9 -13.31 6.14 -4.92
CA ARG A 9 -11.91 6.27 -5.35
C ARG A 9 -11.21 4.94 -5.31
N LEU A 10 -10.40 4.67 -6.34
CA LEU A 10 -9.55 3.50 -6.44
C LEU A 10 -8.11 3.92 -6.68
N GLY A 11 -7.17 3.30 -5.96
CA GLY A 11 -5.75 3.36 -6.26
C GLY A 11 -5.37 2.23 -7.21
N ILE A 12 -4.63 2.54 -8.25
CA ILE A 12 -4.16 1.60 -9.27
C ILE A 12 -2.66 1.73 -9.37
N GLY A 13 -1.93 0.63 -9.19
CA GLY A 13 -0.49 0.55 -9.43
C GLY A 13 -0.19 -0.18 -10.72
N SER A 14 0.78 0.31 -11.51
CA SER A 14 1.36 -0.48 -12.59
C SER A 14 2.29 -1.55 -12.03
N PHE A 15 2.46 -2.64 -12.77
CA PHE A 15 3.35 -3.74 -12.41
C PHE A 15 4.22 -4.08 -13.62
N LEU A 16 5.28 -3.27 -13.81
CA LEU A 16 6.25 -3.43 -14.88
C LEU A 16 7.61 -3.80 -14.29
N GLU A 17 8.37 -4.66 -14.95
CA GLU A 17 9.72 -5.02 -14.50
C GLU A 17 10.71 -3.84 -14.52
N GLU A 18 10.35 -2.76 -15.21
CA GLU A 18 11.14 -1.55 -15.33
C GLU A 18 10.95 -0.60 -14.13
N TYR A 19 11.86 0.38 -13.98
CA TYR A 19 11.83 1.36 -12.89
C TYR A 19 10.81 2.49 -13.08
N GLU A 20 10.00 2.46 -14.13
CA GLU A 20 9.01 3.50 -14.47
C GLU A 20 7.59 3.11 -14.09
N ASN A 21 7.40 2.57 -12.89
CA ASN A 21 6.07 2.27 -12.41
C ASN A 21 5.35 3.54 -11.95
N LYS A 22 4.02 3.48 -11.98
CA LYS A 22 3.15 4.60 -11.62
C LYS A 22 2.01 4.13 -10.74
N VAL A 23 1.63 5.00 -9.84
CA VAL A 23 0.39 4.84 -9.06
C VAL A 23 -0.53 5.98 -9.42
N GLU A 24 -1.79 5.66 -9.62
CA GLU A 24 -2.83 6.58 -10.03
C GLU A 24 -4.08 6.41 -9.18
N ILE A 25 -4.74 7.50 -8.82
CA ILE A 25 -6.01 7.49 -8.12
C ILE A 25 -7.09 7.90 -9.11
N VAL A 26 -8.01 6.98 -9.40
CA VAL A 26 -9.17 7.22 -10.26
C VAL A 26 -10.44 7.33 -9.42
N THR A 27 -11.38 8.13 -9.88
CA THR A 27 -12.67 8.35 -9.25
C THR A 27 -13.77 7.83 -10.17
N LEU A 28 -14.75 7.11 -9.64
CA LEU A 28 -15.91 6.71 -10.40
C LEU A 28 -16.93 7.85 -10.43
N ASP A 29 -17.36 8.24 -11.62
CA ASP A 29 -18.54 9.06 -11.83
C ASP A 29 -19.76 8.13 -11.91
N GLU A 30 -20.58 8.14 -10.88
CA GLU A 30 -21.76 7.27 -10.77
C GLU A 30 -22.87 7.63 -11.78
N GLU A 31 -22.91 8.88 -12.26
CA GLU A 31 -23.92 9.31 -13.24
C GLU A 31 -23.59 8.77 -14.64
N THR A 32 -22.33 8.80 -15.03
CA THR A 32 -21.89 8.36 -16.36
C THR A 32 -21.38 6.93 -16.38
N GLY A 33 -21.10 6.33 -15.19
CA GLY A 33 -20.46 5.02 -15.04
C GLY A 33 -19.03 4.97 -15.55
N LYS A 34 -18.35 6.13 -15.68
CA LYS A 34 -16.99 6.22 -16.19
C LYS A 34 -15.99 6.57 -15.10
N PHE A 35 -14.77 6.09 -15.28
CA PHE A 35 -13.66 6.53 -14.45
C PHE A 35 -13.20 7.92 -14.89
N LEU A 36 -13.08 8.80 -13.93
CA LEU A 36 -12.44 10.10 -14.07
C LEU A 36 -10.99 9.97 -13.64
N ASN A 37 -10.10 10.40 -14.50
CA ASN A 37 -8.66 10.40 -14.29
C ASN A 37 -8.20 11.86 -14.14
N ASP A 38 -7.61 12.20 -12.99
CA ASP A 38 -6.99 13.50 -12.74
C ASP A 38 -5.45 13.31 -12.85
N PRO A 39 -4.79 13.96 -13.83
CA PRO A 39 -3.33 13.86 -13.97
C PRO A 39 -2.55 14.28 -12.72
N ASN A 40 -3.14 15.12 -11.86
CA ASN A 40 -2.53 15.55 -10.60
C ASN A 40 -2.64 14.49 -9.47
N LEU A 41 -3.46 13.46 -9.67
CA LEU A 41 -3.61 12.30 -8.75
C LEU A 41 -2.81 11.10 -9.24
N ARG A 42 -1.64 11.35 -9.80
CA ARG A 42 -0.71 10.34 -10.30
C ARG A 42 0.71 10.66 -9.87
N PHE A 43 1.47 9.64 -9.51
CA PHE A 43 2.88 9.78 -9.12
C PHE A 43 3.71 8.58 -9.58
N ASP A 44 5.02 8.82 -9.74
CA ASP A 44 5.96 7.78 -10.12
C ASP A 44 6.32 6.91 -8.91
N HIS A 45 6.41 5.61 -9.12
CA HIS A 45 6.83 4.63 -8.14
C HIS A 45 8.05 3.87 -8.68
N PRO A 46 9.21 3.88 -7.98
CA PRO A 46 10.46 3.38 -8.55
C PRO A 46 10.44 1.89 -8.89
N TYR A 47 9.66 1.11 -8.16
CA TYR A 47 9.52 -0.33 -8.35
C TYR A 47 8.06 -0.72 -8.53
N PRO A 48 7.76 -1.94 -9.03
CA PRO A 48 6.41 -2.48 -9.00
C PRO A 48 5.81 -2.38 -7.60
N CYS A 49 4.59 -1.85 -7.51
CA CYS A 49 3.91 -1.75 -6.24
C CYS A 49 3.36 -3.13 -5.83
N THR A 50 3.90 -3.74 -4.77
CA THR A 50 3.45 -5.05 -4.29
C THR A 50 2.07 -4.98 -3.64
N LYS A 51 1.77 -3.88 -2.95
CA LYS A 51 0.45 -3.57 -2.40
C LYS A 51 0.26 -2.07 -2.25
N LEU A 52 -0.98 -1.62 -2.33
CA LEU A 52 -1.37 -0.24 -2.03
C LEU A 52 -2.68 -0.24 -1.23
N MET A 53 -2.79 0.66 -0.27
CA MET A 53 -3.99 0.85 0.55
C MET A 53 -4.15 2.32 0.93
N PHE A 54 -5.39 2.81 0.93
CA PHE A 54 -5.72 4.05 1.63
C PHE A 54 -5.76 3.81 3.14
N VAL A 55 -5.50 4.86 3.91
CA VAL A 55 -5.71 4.82 5.37
C VAL A 55 -7.13 4.35 5.68
N PRO A 56 -7.32 3.37 6.61
CA PRO A 56 -8.65 2.83 6.95
C PRO A 56 -9.40 3.76 7.90
N ASP A 57 -9.64 4.99 7.48
CA ASP A 57 -10.34 6.02 8.24
C ASP A 57 -11.77 6.18 7.71
N LYS A 58 -12.72 5.48 8.33
CA LYS A 58 -14.13 5.49 7.92
C LYS A 58 -14.83 6.82 8.22
N GLU A 59 -14.36 7.54 9.23
CA GLU A 59 -14.96 8.79 9.72
C GLU A 59 -14.30 10.03 9.13
N CYS A 60 -13.26 9.86 8.32
CA CYS A 60 -12.48 10.94 7.71
C CYS A 60 -11.90 11.94 8.73
N GLN A 61 -11.48 11.45 9.90
CA GLN A 61 -10.92 12.26 10.98
C GLN A 61 -9.42 12.51 10.82
N HIS A 62 -8.73 11.68 10.03
CA HIS A 62 -7.30 11.77 9.80
C HIS A 62 -6.97 12.34 8.42
N GLU A 63 -5.71 12.73 8.23
CA GLU A 63 -5.19 13.12 6.93
C GLU A 63 -5.47 12.04 5.88
N ASP A 64 -5.69 12.45 4.64
CA ASP A 64 -5.90 11.53 3.54
C ASP A 64 -4.58 10.93 3.09
N LEU A 65 -4.31 9.73 3.58
CA LEU A 65 -3.06 9.02 3.34
C LEU A 65 -3.29 7.77 2.50
N MET A 66 -2.26 7.44 1.74
CA MET A 66 -2.13 6.16 1.05
C MET A 66 -0.76 5.56 1.36
N ALA A 67 -0.70 4.26 1.57
CA ALA A 67 0.56 3.53 1.70
C ALA A 67 0.81 2.68 0.46
N THR A 68 2.08 2.52 0.10
CA THR A 68 2.55 1.62 -0.95
C THR A 68 3.78 0.86 -0.49
N THR A 69 3.92 -0.38 -0.93
CA THR A 69 5.11 -1.21 -0.70
C THR A 69 5.74 -1.67 -2.00
N GLY A 70 7.02 -1.93 -1.94
CA GLY A 70 7.86 -2.47 -2.99
C GLY A 70 9.23 -2.73 -2.35
N ASP A 71 10.22 -1.90 -2.62
CA ASP A 71 11.51 -1.86 -1.93
C ASP A 71 11.40 -1.32 -0.49
N PHE A 72 10.54 -0.30 -0.28
CA PHE A 72 10.27 0.35 1.01
C PHE A 72 8.78 0.50 1.26
N LEU A 73 8.40 0.80 2.51
CA LEU A 73 7.08 1.32 2.83
C LEU A 73 7.08 2.84 2.61
N ARG A 74 6.20 3.31 1.72
CA ARG A 74 6.00 4.74 1.42
C ARG A 74 4.64 5.19 1.88
N ILE A 75 4.59 6.34 2.54
CA ILE A 75 3.36 7.00 2.96
C ILE A 75 3.19 8.26 2.12
N TRP A 76 2.08 8.32 1.41
CA TRP A 76 1.72 9.42 0.52
C TRP A 76 0.57 10.22 1.12
N LYS A 77 0.67 11.53 1.08
CA LYS A 77 -0.41 12.43 1.48
C LYS A 77 -1.13 12.93 0.23
N ILE A 78 -2.46 12.90 0.28
CA ILE A 78 -3.33 13.32 -0.82
C ILE A 78 -3.95 14.67 -0.44
N ASN A 79 -3.63 15.71 -1.21
CA ASN A 79 -4.09 17.07 -1.03
C ASN A 79 -5.17 17.39 -2.10
N GLU A 80 -6.45 17.25 -1.77
CA GLU A 80 -7.54 17.49 -2.74
C GLU A 80 -7.84 18.97 -2.99
N ASP A 81 -7.43 19.89 -2.08
CA ASP A 81 -7.89 21.29 -2.03
C ASP A 81 -7.06 22.29 -2.84
N VAL A 82 -6.07 21.90 -3.63
CA VAL A 82 -5.22 22.85 -4.38
C VAL A 82 -5.94 23.50 -5.57
N GLY A 83 -7.16 23.05 -5.92
CA GLY A 83 -7.93 23.58 -7.05
C GLY A 83 -8.89 24.75 -6.75
N GLY A 84 -9.24 25.01 -5.47
CA GLY A 84 -10.25 26.02 -5.09
C GLY A 84 -9.69 27.39 -4.69
N THR A 85 -8.49 27.43 -4.13
CA THR A 85 -7.97 28.66 -3.48
C THR A 85 -7.18 29.59 -4.39
N ALA A 86 -6.77 29.15 -5.58
CA ALA A 86 -6.03 30.02 -6.52
C ALA A 86 -6.92 31.08 -7.17
N LYS A 87 -8.21 30.77 -7.40
CA LYS A 87 -9.18 31.79 -7.95
C LYS A 87 -9.71 32.70 -6.85
N GLU A 88 -9.90 32.24 -5.64
CA GLU A 88 -10.33 33.09 -4.52
C GLU A 88 -9.20 34.00 -4.05
N LYS A 89 -7.96 33.53 -3.96
CA LYS A 89 -6.80 34.39 -3.63
C LYS A 89 -6.42 35.36 -4.73
N ALA A 90 -6.78 35.10 -5.98
CA ALA A 90 -6.61 36.07 -7.07
C ALA A 90 -7.65 37.20 -6.98
N ASN A 91 -8.90 36.89 -6.63
CA ASN A 91 -9.95 37.88 -6.43
C ASN A 91 -9.72 38.72 -5.17
N GLU A 92 -9.29 38.12 -4.04
CA GLU A 92 -8.93 38.88 -2.83
C GLU A 92 -7.74 39.85 -3.07
N LYS A 93 -6.76 39.44 -3.88
CA LYS A 93 -5.64 40.34 -4.23
C LYS A 93 -6.00 41.43 -5.26
N GLU A 94 -7.03 41.27 -6.05
CA GLU A 94 -7.56 42.32 -6.89
C GLU A 94 -8.40 43.32 -6.10
N GLU A 95 -9.22 42.86 -5.15
CA GLU A 95 -9.97 43.74 -4.25
C GLU A 95 -9.09 44.53 -3.26
N GLU A 96 -7.96 43.96 -2.80
CA GLU A 96 -6.99 44.70 -1.98
C GLU A 96 -6.18 45.74 -2.78
N ARG A 97 -6.02 45.57 -4.09
CA ARG A 97 -5.31 46.56 -4.95
C ARG A 97 -6.17 47.73 -5.34
N GLU A 98 -7.49 47.64 -5.37
CA GLU A 98 -8.38 48.74 -5.66
C GLU A 98 -8.62 49.69 -4.45
N ASN A 99 -8.24 49.24 -3.22
CA ASN A 99 -8.41 50.05 -2.00
C ASN A 99 -7.15 50.82 -1.54
N ASP A 100 -5.99 50.66 -2.21
CA ASP A 100 -4.71 51.26 -1.75
C ASP A 100 -4.17 52.41 -2.62
N ASP A 101 -4.95 52.90 -3.58
CA ASP A 101 -4.59 54.10 -4.39
C ASP A 101 -5.06 55.41 -3.77
N GLY A 102 -4.71 55.64 -2.51
CA GLY A 102 -5.03 56.88 -1.84
C GLY A 102 -4.18 57.21 -0.63
N ASN A 103 -2.88 57.31 -0.74
CA ASN A 103 -2.14 58.34 0.00
C ASN A 103 -0.65 58.39 -0.35
N THR A 104 -0.22 59.50 -0.91
CA THR A 104 1.16 59.89 -1.18
C THR A 104 1.84 60.40 0.11
N ASN A 105 3.11 60.05 0.38
CA ASN A 105 4.22 61.03 0.50
C ASN A 105 5.55 60.43 0.96
N ILE A 106 6.55 60.53 0.13
CA ILE A 106 7.93 61.04 0.27
C ILE A 106 8.70 60.73 1.57
N SER A 107 9.81 60.00 1.45
CA SER A 107 11.16 60.51 1.80
C SER A 107 12.31 59.55 1.44
N ASN A 108 13.27 60.13 0.76
CA ASN A 108 14.60 59.64 0.44
C ASN A 108 15.44 59.24 1.69
N ASN A 109 16.29 58.23 1.60
CA ASN A 109 17.71 58.46 1.70
C ASN A 109 18.62 57.23 1.37
N ASN A 110 19.62 57.58 0.59
CA ASN A 110 20.81 56.80 0.22
C ASN A 110 21.62 56.31 1.41
N ASN A 111 22.29 55.15 1.29
CA ASN A 111 23.75 55.15 1.33
C ASN A 111 24.43 53.83 0.94
N ASN A 112 25.32 54.01 0.02
CA ASN A 112 26.40 53.18 -0.51
C ASN A 112 27.51 52.83 0.51
N LYS A 113 28.18 51.68 0.34
CA LYS A 113 29.66 51.48 0.28
C LYS A 113 30.00 50.02 0.48
N ARG A 114 30.50 49.33 -0.53
CA ARG A 114 31.89 49.21 -1.06
C ARG A 114 32.88 48.41 -0.17
N ASN A 115 33.28 47.26 -0.74
CA ASN A 115 34.67 46.74 -0.97
C ASN A 115 35.56 46.34 0.23
N LEU A 116 36.19 45.17 0.19
CA LEU A 116 37.54 44.99 -0.33
C LEU A 116 38.12 43.58 -0.13
N LYS A 117 38.89 43.15 -1.10
CA LYS A 117 39.77 42.02 -1.30
C LYS A 117 40.97 41.93 -0.31
N LYS A 118 41.51 40.68 -0.18
CA LYS A 118 42.93 40.23 -0.28
C LYS A 118 43.10 38.95 0.53
N GLY A 119 43.75 37.87 0.17
CA GLY A 119 44.83 37.65 -0.77
C GLY A 119 45.99 36.92 -0.09
N GLY A 120 46.48 35.82 -0.67
CA GLY A 120 47.80 35.20 -0.43
C GLY A 120 47.85 34.07 0.60
N GLY A 121 48.47 32.91 0.45
CA GLY A 121 49.45 32.38 -0.45
C GLY A 121 50.28 31.30 0.25
N GLY A 122 50.68 30.24 -0.48
CA GLY A 122 51.94 29.51 -0.24
C GLY A 122 51.88 28.17 0.51
N GLY A 123 51.96 27.01 -0.12
CA GLY A 123 53.21 26.32 -0.36
C GLY A 123 53.37 25.02 0.41
N GLY A 124 53.67 23.91 -0.27
CA GLY A 124 54.40 22.78 0.31
C GLY A 124 53.80 21.40 0.02
N GLY A 125 54.29 20.73 -1.01
CA GLY A 125 53.93 19.37 -1.38
C GLY A 125 54.45 18.27 -0.45
N ARG A 126 53.79 17.12 -0.51
CA ARG A 126 54.43 15.80 -0.36
C ARG A 126 53.55 14.74 -0.99
N ASP A 127 54.12 14.00 -1.93
CA ASP A 127 53.57 12.81 -2.57
C ASP A 127 53.34 11.70 -1.55
N THR A 128 52.16 11.09 -1.58
CA THR A 128 51.97 9.69 -1.20
C THR A 128 50.93 9.07 -2.11
N ASN A 129 51.37 8.08 -2.86
CA ASN A 129 50.57 7.15 -3.63
C ASN A 129 49.47 6.50 -2.77
N THR A 130 48.21 6.64 -3.14
CA THR A 130 47.15 5.74 -2.73
C THR A 130 46.27 5.44 -3.93
N GLU A 131 46.06 4.16 -4.17
CA GLU A 131 45.31 3.57 -5.25
C GLU A 131 43.90 4.14 -5.32
N LYS A 132 43.44 4.42 -6.55
CA LYS A 132 42.10 4.87 -6.84
C LYS A 132 41.11 3.70 -6.71
N PRO A 133 40.00 3.82 -5.98
CA PRO A 133 38.88 2.88 -6.09
C PRO A 133 38.18 3.05 -7.42
N SER A 134 37.73 1.94 -7.98
CA SER A 134 37.10 1.80 -9.29
C SER A 134 35.91 2.75 -9.50
N THR A 135 35.88 3.39 -10.65
CA THR A 135 34.98 4.47 -11.10
C THR A 135 33.51 4.05 -11.30
N SER A 136 33.18 2.76 -11.22
CA SER A 136 31.82 2.26 -11.46
C SER A 136 30.83 2.54 -10.31
N GLY A 137 31.25 2.35 -9.06
CA GLY A 137 30.36 2.55 -7.91
C GLY A 137 30.03 4.01 -7.57
N GLN A 138 30.83 4.97 -8.07
CA GLN A 138 30.53 6.40 -7.88
C GLN A 138 29.54 6.96 -8.91
N GLN A 139 29.51 6.38 -10.10
CA GLN A 139 28.55 6.78 -11.14
C GLN A 139 27.13 6.29 -10.83
N GLU A 140 26.99 5.09 -10.26
CA GLU A 140 25.68 4.57 -9.83
C GLU A 140 25.10 5.36 -8.63
N LYS A 141 25.94 5.72 -7.66
CA LYS A 141 25.51 6.58 -6.52
C LYS A 141 25.11 8.00 -6.96
N GLN A 142 25.78 8.57 -7.95
CA GLN A 142 25.41 9.87 -8.49
C GLN A 142 24.12 9.80 -9.33
N GLN A 143 23.88 8.72 -10.05
CA GLN A 143 22.64 8.52 -10.79
C GLN A 143 21.44 8.29 -9.83
N GLN A 144 21.60 7.54 -8.74
CA GLN A 144 20.55 7.34 -7.74
C GLN A 144 20.22 8.65 -6.99
N GLN A 145 21.23 9.46 -6.64
CA GLN A 145 20.99 10.77 -6.04
C GLN A 145 20.38 11.77 -7.01
N GLN A 146 20.73 11.72 -8.29
CA GLN A 146 20.13 12.58 -9.30
C GLN A 146 18.68 12.16 -9.62
N GLN A 147 18.36 10.86 -9.60
CA GLN A 147 17.00 10.37 -9.75
C GLN A 147 16.11 10.70 -8.54
N GLN A 148 16.63 10.58 -7.30
CA GLN A 148 15.92 11.03 -6.10
C GLN A 148 15.67 12.54 -6.08
N ASN A 149 16.65 13.34 -6.53
CA ASN A 149 16.50 14.79 -6.62
C ASN A 149 15.61 15.24 -7.79
N ALA A 150 15.55 14.47 -8.88
CA ALA A 150 14.65 14.73 -9.99
C ALA A 150 13.20 14.38 -9.64
N SER A 151 12.97 13.25 -8.94
CA SER A 151 11.67 12.85 -8.42
C SER A 151 11.10 13.87 -7.43
N ASN A 152 11.94 14.40 -6.52
CA ASN A 152 11.54 15.44 -5.58
C ASN A 152 11.21 16.79 -6.24
N LYS A 153 11.79 17.10 -7.40
CA LYS A 153 11.56 18.38 -8.09
C LYS A 153 10.28 18.41 -8.94
N GLN A 154 9.80 17.24 -9.38
CA GLN A 154 8.54 17.14 -10.16
C GLN A 154 7.29 17.04 -9.27
N GLN A 155 7.45 16.88 -7.94
CA GLN A 155 6.34 16.74 -6.99
C GLN A 155 5.88 18.06 -6.35
N GLU A 156 6.50 19.20 -6.61
CA GLU A 156 6.14 20.49 -5.96
C GLU A 156 4.79 21.08 -6.40
N ASP A 157 4.17 20.58 -7.49
CA ASP A 157 2.85 21.05 -7.97
C ASP A 157 1.76 19.96 -7.99
N GLY A 158 2.03 18.76 -7.53
CA GLY A 158 1.07 17.64 -7.53
C GLY A 158 0.16 17.64 -6.30
N LYS A 159 -1.06 17.10 -6.46
CA LYS A 159 -1.98 16.87 -5.33
C LYS A 159 -1.53 15.74 -4.41
N ILE A 160 -0.49 14.98 -4.76
CA ILE A 160 0.05 13.88 -3.96
C ILE A 160 1.51 14.16 -3.66
N GLU A 161 1.86 14.08 -2.39
CA GLU A 161 3.23 14.28 -1.91
C GLU A 161 3.70 13.06 -1.09
N LEU A 162 4.99 12.73 -1.21
CA LEU A 162 5.62 11.70 -0.36
C LEU A 162 5.80 12.29 1.04
N ARG A 163 5.02 11.78 2.02
CA ARG A 163 5.13 12.18 3.43
C ARG A 163 6.30 11.50 4.12
N ALA A 164 6.42 10.17 3.97
CA ALA A 164 7.46 9.41 4.64
C ALA A 164 7.95 8.24 3.77
N LEU A 165 9.26 8.00 3.83
CA LEU A 165 9.92 6.80 3.31
C LEU A 165 10.46 6.00 4.51
N LEU A 166 9.85 4.86 4.78
CA LEU A 166 10.15 4.04 5.95
C LEU A 166 11.02 2.85 5.54
N ALA A 167 12.26 2.84 6.05
CA ALA A 167 13.24 1.81 5.84
C ALA A 167 13.67 1.19 7.17
N ASN A 168 13.79 -0.13 7.21
CA ASN A 168 14.11 -0.87 8.43
C ASN A 168 15.52 -0.58 8.95
N ASN A 169 16.42 -0.17 8.07
CA ASN A 169 17.80 0.14 8.44
C ASN A 169 18.27 1.42 7.74
N LYS A 170 18.32 2.52 8.48
CA LYS A 170 18.78 3.82 7.97
C LYS A 170 20.26 3.82 7.52
N ASN A 171 21.02 2.82 7.93
CA ASN A 171 22.47 2.73 7.67
C ASN A 171 22.84 1.59 6.70
N SER A 172 21.88 0.76 6.25
CA SER A 172 22.14 -0.32 5.32
C SER A 172 21.93 0.13 3.88
N GLU A 173 22.85 -0.20 3.02
CA GLU A 173 22.73 -0.01 1.57
C GLU A 173 21.75 -1.04 0.97
N PHE A 174 21.34 -2.05 1.74
CA PHE A 174 20.45 -3.11 1.32
C PHE A 174 19.26 -3.26 2.27
N CYS A 175 18.05 -3.08 1.74
CA CYS A 175 16.79 -3.43 2.38
C CYS A 175 16.13 -4.54 1.58
N ALA A 176 15.68 -5.58 2.24
CA ALA A 176 14.94 -6.64 1.59
C ALA A 176 13.57 -6.12 1.10
N PRO A 177 13.15 -6.45 -0.12
CA PRO A 177 11.84 -6.06 -0.65
C PRO A 177 10.70 -6.47 0.24
N LEU A 178 9.69 -5.60 0.33
CA LEU A 178 8.45 -5.86 1.04
C LEU A 178 7.46 -6.57 0.10
N THR A 179 6.91 -7.67 0.56
CA THR A 179 5.97 -8.50 -0.20
C THR A 179 4.54 -8.03 -0.09
N SER A 180 4.15 -7.55 1.11
CA SER A 180 2.82 -7.07 1.42
C SER A 180 2.82 -6.18 2.65
N PHE A 181 1.67 -5.58 2.93
CA PHE A 181 1.41 -4.88 4.20
C PHE A 181 -0.08 -4.89 4.53
N ASP A 182 -0.41 -4.65 5.79
CA ASP A 182 -1.77 -4.34 6.20
C ASP A 182 -1.77 -3.13 7.14
N TRP A 183 -2.76 -2.28 7.00
CA TRP A 183 -2.94 -1.11 7.84
C TRP A 183 -3.89 -1.45 8.99
N ASN A 184 -3.49 -1.15 10.22
CA ASN A 184 -4.33 -1.47 11.38
C ASN A 184 -5.58 -0.57 11.41
N GLU A 185 -6.77 -1.17 11.33
CA GLU A 185 -8.04 -0.43 11.33
C GLU A 185 -8.39 0.17 12.69
N THR A 186 -7.89 -0.42 13.77
CA THR A 186 -8.15 0.04 15.15
C THR A 186 -7.17 1.13 15.58
N ASN A 187 -5.91 1.03 15.15
CA ASN A 187 -4.88 2.01 15.39
C ASN A 187 -4.24 2.42 14.05
N VAL A 188 -4.77 3.48 13.46
CA VAL A 188 -4.34 3.99 12.15
C VAL A 188 -2.87 4.45 12.11
N ASN A 189 -2.22 4.61 13.25
CA ASN A 189 -0.80 4.93 13.32
C ASN A 189 0.10 3.69 13.15
N ARG A 190 -0.50 2.48 13.05
CA ARG A 190 0.26 1.23 12.87
C ARG A 190 0.06 0.61 11.50
N VAL A 191 1.17 0.26 10.87
CA VAL A 191 1.22 -0.55 9.65
C VAL A 191 2.12 -1.75 9.90
N GLY A 192 1.67 -2.93 9.52
CA GLY A 192 2.49 -4.15 9.51
C GLY A 192 2.95 -4.45 8.08
N THR A 193 4.22 -4.77 7.88
CA THR A 193 4.78 -5.19 6.58
C THR A 193 5.37 -6.58 6.68
N SER A 194 5.29 -7.33 5.58
CA SER A 194 5.96 -8.62 5.39
C SER A 194 7.08 -8.48 4.36
N SER A 195 8.13 -9.30 4.49
CA SER A 195 9.32 -9.21 3.66
C SER A 195 9.86 -10.59 3.26
N ILE A 196 10.64 -10.61 2.18
CA ILE A 196 11.35 -11.82 1.73
C ILE A 196 12.47 -12.24 2.70
N ASP A 197 12.90 -11.37 3.61
CA ASP A 197 13.91 -11.66 4.62
C ASP A 197 13.38 -12.44 5.83
N THR A 198 12.21 -13.07 5.71
CA THR A 198 11.53 -13.86 6.74
C THR A 198 10.93 -13.05 7.90
N THR A 199 10.99 -11.72 7.82
CA THR A 199 10.54 -10.85 8.92
C THR A 199 9.17 -10.22 8.64
N CYS A 200 8.48 -9.89 9.75
CA CYS A 200 7.39 -8.95 9.79
C CYS A 200 7.82 -7.73 10.60
N THR A 201 7.56 -6.54 10.08
CA THR A 201 7.88 -5.29 10.76
C THR A 201 6.63 -4.48 11.01
N VAL A 202 6.46 -4.01 12.25
CA VAL A 202 5.41 -3.08 12.65
C VAL A 202 6.00 -1.67 12.70
N TRP A 203 5.34 -0.75 12.04
CA TRP A 203 5.73 0.64 11.89
C TRP A 203 4.79 1.56 12.66
N ASP A 204 5.35 2.58 13.30
CA ASP A 204 4.62 3.74 13.80
C ASP A 204 4.69 4.85 12.74
N ILE A 205 3.55 5.14 12.11
CA ILE A 205 3.46 6.10 10.99
C ILE A 205 3.58 7.55 11.50
N GLU A 206 3.13 7.84 12.71
CA GLU A 206 3.21 9.17 13.29
C GLU A 206 4.64 9.53 13.64
N ARG A 207 5.39 8.58 14.22
CA ARG A 207 6.81 8.74 14.58
C ARG A 207 7.77 8.44 13.45
N GLU A 208 7.26 7.88 12.34
CA GLU A 208 8.04 7.48 11.17
C GLU A 208 9.20 6.53 11.51
N CYS A 209 8.93 5.56 12.37
CA CYS A 209 9.95 4.61 12.83
C CYS A 209 9.41 3.19 12.97
N VAL A 210 10.34 2.24 13.09
CA VAL A 210 10.02 0.85 13.46
C VAL A 210 9.60 0.81 14.92
N ASP A 211 8.42 0.25 15.21
CA ASP A 211 7.98 -0.11 16.54
C ASP A 211 8.55 -1.49 16.94
N THR A 212 8.39 -2.48 16.06
CA THR A 212 8.85 -3.85 16.31
C THR A 212 9.18 -4.55 15.00
N GLN A 213 10.27 -5.34 15.00
CA GLN A 213 10.58 -6.30 13.94
C GLN A 213 10.68 -7.69 14.54
N LEU A 214 10.00 -8.65 13.91
CA LEU A 214 9.93 -10.04 14.35
C LEU A 214 10.45 -10.95 13.24
N ILE A 215 11.32 -11.91 13.57
CA ILE A 215 11.61 -13.05 12.69
C ILE A 215 10.37 -13.93 12.71
N ALA A 216 9.58 -13.87 11.66
CA ALA A 216 8.24 -14.44 11.67
C ALA A 216 8.22 -15.90 11.21
N HIS A 217 9.04 -16.26 10.23
CA HIS A 217 9.00 -17.55 9.55
C HIS A 217 10.40 -18.06 9.21
N ASP A 218 10.45 -19.29 8.72
CA ASP A 218 11.70 -19.94 8.29
C ASP A 218 12.02 -19.68 6.80
N LYS A 219 11.03 -19.11 6.06
CA LYS A 219 11.12 -18.70 4.65
C LYS A 219 10.47 -17.35 4.46
N GLU A 220 10.45 -16.88 3.20
CA GLU A 220 9.87 -15.59 2.80
C GLU A 220 8.43 -15.45 3.31
N VAL A 221 8.10 -14.29 3.85
CA VAL A 221 6.73 -13.94 4.25
C VAL A 221 6.04 -13.27 3.07
N HIS A 222 4.93 -13.85 2.62
CA HIS A 222 4.22 -13.36 1.44
C HIS A 222 3.10 -12.38 1.75
N ASP A 223 2.42 -12.54 2.89
CA ASP A 223 1.32 -11.66 3.26
C ASP A 223 1.19 -11.50 4.78
N ILE A 224 0.55 -10.41 5.19
CA ILE A 224 0.29 -10.06 6.59
C ILE A 224 -1.12 -9.48 6.71
N ALA A 225 -1.83 -9.78 7.80
CA ALA A 225 -3.17 -9.25 8.07
C ALA A 225 -3.37 -8.99 9.56
N TRP A 226 -3.90 -7.81 9.92
CA TRP A 226 -4.28 -7.47 11.29
C TRP A 226 -5.59 -8.12 11.69
N GLY A 227 -5.64 -8.69 12.90
CA GLY A 227 -6.86 -9.24 13.51
C GLY A 227 -7.42 -8.38 14.64
N GLY A 228 -6.64 -7.37 15.07
CA GLY A 228 -7.01 -6.47 16.16
C GLY A 228 -5.92 -5.42 16.40
N PRO A 229 -6.00 -4.64 17.49
CA PRO A 229 -5.04 -3.56 17.75
C PRO A 229 -3.60 -4.04 17.94
N ASP A 230 -3.42 -5.22 18.53
CA ASP A 230 -2.10 -5.77 18.88
C ASP A 230 -1.85 -7.17 18.32
N VAL A 231 -2.77 -7.71 17.50
CA VAL A 231 -2.67 -9.07 16.97
C VAL A 231 -2.68 -9.04 15.44
N PHE A 232 -1.72 -9.72 14.83
CA PHE A 232 -1.67 -9.92 13.38
C PHE A 232 -1.29 -11.37 13.04
N ALA A 233 -1.54 -11.76 11.82
CA ALA A 233 -1.11 -13.04 11.27
C ALA A 233 -0.28 -12.81 10.01
N SER A 234 0.58 -13.77 9.70
CA SER A 234 1.36 -13.80 8.47
C SER A 234 1.27 -15.17 7.79
N ALA A 235 1.39 -15.15 6.46
CA ALA A 235 1.46 -16.34 5.61
C ALA A 235 2.80 -16.37 4.88
N SER A 236 3.40 -17.55 4.76
CA SER A 236 4.77 -17.70 4.30
C SER A 236 4.96 -18.81 3.27
N ALA A 237 6.10 -18.74 2.57
CA ALA A 237 6.62 -19.79 1.73
C ALA A 237 7.00 -21.08 2.49
N ASP A 238 7.05 -21.04 3.83
CA ASP A 238 7.19 -22.25 4.64
C ASP A 238 5.90 -23.09 4.69
N GLY A 239 4.80 -22.57 4.14
CA GLY A 239 3.49 -23.23 4.08
C GLY A 239 2.66 -23.03 5.35
N SER A 240 3.08 -22.18 6.28
CA SER A 240 2.36 -21.94 7.54
C SER A 240 1.70 -20.56 7.62
N VAL A 241 0.62 -20.49 8.42
CA VAL A 241 0.05 -19.23 8.92
C VAL A 241 0.36 -19.15 10.40
N ARG A 242 1.02 -18.07 10.83
CA ARG A 242 1.38 -17.81 12.23
C ARG A 242 0.69 -16.56 12.73
N VAL A 243 0.22 -16.60 13.99
CA VAL A 243 -0.38 -15.46 14.70
C VAL A 243 0.60 -14.92 15.70
N PHE A 244 0.72 -13.62 15.77
CA PHE A 244 1.58 -12.86 16.67
C PHE A 244 0.74 -11.91 17.51
N ASP A 245 1.09 -11.82 18.80
CA ASP A 245 0.53 -10.83 19.73
C ASP A 245 1.66 -9.88 20.17
N LEU A 246 1.54 -8.61 19.88
CA LEU A 246 2.56 -7.61 20.22
C LEU A 246 2.78 -7.43 21.72
N ARG A 247 1.88 -7.98 22.55
CA ARG A 247 2.01 -8.00 24.02
C ARG A 247 2.95 -9.13 24.47
N ASP A 248 3.13 -10.15 23.63
CA ASP A 248 4.06 -11.28 23.83
C ASP A 248 4.86 -11.50 22.53
N LYS A 249 5.94 -10.75 22.40
CA LYS A 249 6.75 -10.70 21.18
C LYS A 249 7.70 -11.90 21.02
N ASP A 250 7.84 -12.71 22.08
CA ASP A 250 8.76 -13.83 22.10
C ASP A 250 8.13 -15.13 21.52
N HIS A 251 6.80 -15.14 21.39
CA HIS A 251 6.07 -16.32 20.94
C HIS A 251 5.15 -16.01 19.75
N SER A 252 5.02 -17.01 18.89
CA SER A 252 3.99 -17.05 17.84
C SER A 252 3.25 -18.37 17.88
N THR A 253 2.03 -18.40 17.37
CA THR A 253 1.22 -19.60 17.30
C THR A 253 0.99 -19.99 15.85
N ILE A 254 1.38 -21.18 15.45
CA ILE A 254 1.03 -21.76 14.15
C ILE A 254 -0.45 -22.17 14.24
N ILE A 255 -1.27 -21.58 13.37
CA ILE A 255 -2.71 -21.86 13.33
C ILE A 255 -3.10 -22.72 12.12
N TYR A 256 -2.26 -22.76 11.10
CA TYR A 256 -2.49 -23.54 9.90
C TYR A 256 -1.16 -23.90 9.25
N GLU A 257 -1.07 -25.12 8.75
CA GLU A 257 -0.01 -25.59 7.86
C GLU A 257 -0.66 -26.21 6.63
N ASN A 258 -0.13 -25.88 5.46
CA ASN A 258 -0.61 -26.45 4.22
C ASN A 258 -0.39 -27.97 4.23
N PRO A 259 -1.44 -28.80 4.02
CA PRO A 259 -1.30 -30.26 4.00
C PRO A 259 -0.38 -30.75 2.86
N GLU A 260 -0.22 -29.98 1.80
CA GLU A 260 0.73 -30.25 0.74
C GLU A 260 2.11 -29.70 1.13
N ILE A 261 3.01 -30.60 1.49
CA ILE A 261 4.35 -30.25 1.98
C ILE A 261 5.12 -29.46 0.93
N GLY A 262 5.61 -28.28 1.34
CA GLY A 262 6.45 -27.44 0.50
C GLY A 262 5.71 -26.50 -0.44
N VAL A 263 4.37 -26.45 -0.40
CA VAL A 263 3.59 -25.48 -1.15
C VAL A 263 3.50 -24.17 -0.38
N PRO A 264 4.03 -23.05 -0.91
CA PRO A 264 3.96 -21.74 -0.30
C PRO A 264 2.53 -21.25 -0.15
N LEU A 265 2.22 -20.51 0.92
CA LEU A 265 1.00 -19.73 1.04
C LEU A 265 1.22 -18.33 0.47
N LEU A 266 0.30 -17.87 -0.38
CA LEU A 266 0.49 -16.60 -1.13
C LEU A 266 -0.24 -15.42 -0.53
N ARG A 267 -1.48 -15.61 -0.06
CA ARG A 267 -2.32 -14.52 0.45
C ARG A 267 -3.00 -14.93 1.75
N LEU A 268 -3.25 -13.92 2.56
CA LEU A 268 -3.92 -14.05 3.84
C LEU A 268 -4.95 -12.93 4.01
N GLY A 269 -6.21 -13.28 4.21
CA GLY A 269 -7.26 -12.34 4.56
C GLY A 269 -7.80 -12.62 5.95
N TRP A 270 -7.74 -11.65 6.85
CA TRP A 270 -8.40 -11.74 8.15
C TRP A 270 -9.77 -11.07 8.08
N ASN A 271 -10.81 -11.78 8.51
CA ASN A 271 -12.16 -11.25 8.53
C ASN A 271 -12.27 -10.16 9.60
N LYS A 272 -12.46 -8.91 9.17
CA LYS A 272 -12.52 -7.76 10.09
C LYS A 272 -13.85 -7.66 10.85
N GLN A 273 -14.92 -8.31 10.35
CA GLN A 273 -16.24 -8.33 11.02
C GLN A 273 -16.38 -9.49 11.99
N ASP A 274 -15.69 -10.61 11.72
CA ASP A 274 -15.62 -11.74 12.62
C ASP A 274 -14.17 -12.21 12.71
N PRO A 275 -13.40 -11.71 13.69
CA PRO A 275 -11.96 -11.99 13.79
C PRO A 275 -11.63 -13.44 14.15
N ARG A 276 -12.62 -14.32 14.28
CA ARG A 276 -12.41 -15.76 14.44
C ARG A 276 -11.95 -16.42 13.14
N TYR A 277 -12.24 -15.81 11.99
CA TYR A 277 -12.01 -16.43 10.68
C TYR A 277 -10.93 -15.73 9.87
N MET A 278 -10.13 -16.55 9.21
CA MET A 278 -9.16 -16.15 8.19
C MET A 278 -9.36 -16.97 6.92
N ALA A 279 -8.85 -16.47 5.81
CA ALA A 279 -8.80 -17.18 4.56
C ALA A 279 -7.38 -17.12 3.98
N THR A 280 -6.91 -18.24 3.42
CA THR A 280 -5.62 -18.34 2.75
C THR A 280 -5.68 -19.31 1.59
N PHE A 281 -4.72 -19.25 0.68
CA PHE A 281 -4.52 -20.24 -0.36
C PHE A 281 -3.02 -20.41 -0.69
N GLY A 282 -2.68 -21.61 -1.19
CA GLY A 282 -1.34 -21.95 -1.62
C GLY A 282 -1.05 -21.54 -3.06
N MET A 283 0.23 -21.52 -3.41
CA MET A 283 0.69 -21.33 -4.78
C MET A 283 0.09 -22.41 -5.69
N ASP A 284 -0.40 -21.99 -6.85
CA ASP A 284 -1.07 -22.83 -7.86
C ASP A 284 -2.29 -23.61 -7.34
N SER A 285 -2.82 -23.22 -6.18
CA SER A 285 -3.97 -23.87 -5.58
C SER A 285 -5.29 -23.35 -6.16
N LYS A 286 -6.23 -24.29 -6.41
CA LYS A 286 -7.62 -24.02 -6.79
C LYS A 286 -8.55 -23.88 -5.58
N VAL A 287 -7.99 -23.99 -4.38
CA VAL A 287 -8.72 -24.11 -3.13
C VAL A 287 -8.39 -22.96 -2.22
N VAL A 288 -9.42 -22.28 -1.70
CA VAL A 288 -9.27 -21.33 -0.61
C VAL A 288 -9.62 -22.03 0.69
N ALA A 289 -8.68 -22.05 1.66
CA ALA A 289 -8.88 -22.59 3.00
C ALA A 289 -9.45 -21.52 3.93
N ILE A 290 -10.53 -21.83 4.61
CA ILE A 290 -11.12 -20.99 5.67
C ILE A 290 -10.69 -21.57 7.02
N ILE A 291 -10.04 -20.75 7.83
CA ILE A 291 -9.41 -21.13 9.10
C ILE A 291 -10.20 -20.47 10.23
N ASP A 292 -10.53 -21.25 11.27
CA ASP A 292 -11.03 -20.72 12.54
C ASP A 292 -9.87 -20.74 13.57
N ILE A 293 -9.48 -19.55 14.05
CA ILE A 293 -8.33 -19.41 14.97
C ILE A 293 -8.49 -20.18 16.29
N ARG A 294 -9.73 -20.55 16.64
CA ARG A 294 -10.03 -21.33 17.86
C ARG A 294 -9.78 -22.81 17.70
N PHE A 295 -9.77 -23.28 16.44
CA PHE A 295 -9.56 -24.68 16.07
C PHE A 295 -8.41 -24.78 15.07
N PRO A 296 -7.16 -24.62 15.56
CA PRO A 296 -5.99 -24.63 14.70
C PRO A 296 -5.79 -25.98 14.02
N THR A 297 -4.96 -26.00 13.00
CA THR A 297 -4.47 -27.13 12.20
C THR A 297 -5.33 -27.54 11.01
N LEU A 298 -6.66 -27.55 11.12
CA LEU A 298 -7.53 -27.96 10.01
C LEU A 298 -8.42 -26.79 9.58
N PRO A 299 -8.62 -26.60 8.26
CA PRO A 299 -9.57 -25.61 7.79
C PRO A 299 -11.00 -26.03 8.16
N VAL A 300 -11.83 -25.08 8.56
CA VAL A 300 -13.26 -25.31 8.85
C VAL A 300 -14.10 -25.43 7.58
N ALA A 301 -13.60 -24.90 6.47
CA ALA A 301 -14.15 -25.09 5.13
C ALA A 301 -13.08 -24.94 4.07
N GLU A 302 -13.30 -25.55 2.92
CA GLU A 302 -12.50 -25.41 1.72
C GLU A 302 -13.41 -25.02 0.55
N LEU A 303 -13.07 -23.92 -0.10
CA LEU A 303 -13.82 -23.41 -1.24
C LEU A 303 -13.21 -23.97 -2.53
N LYS A 304 -13.89 -24.94 -3.17
CA LYS A 304 -13.33 -25.82 -4.23
C LYS A 304 -14.07 -25.68 -5.57
N ARG A 305 -14.36 -24.47 -6.04
CA ARG A 305 -15.10 -24.30 -7.31
C ARG A 305 -14.29 -23.60 -8.40
N HIS A 306 -13.10 -23.09 -8.11
CA HIS A 306 -12.20 -22.58 -9.13
C HIS A 306 -11.69 -23.69 -10.05
N ALA A 307 -11.69 -23.43 -11.35
CA ALA A 307 -11.18 -24.37 -12.35
C ALA A 307 -9.66 -24.26 -12.54
N SER A 308 -9.05 -23.13 -12.16
CA SER A 308 -7.62 -22.86 -12.19
C SER A 308 -7.15 -22.22 -10.87
N SER A 309 -5.90 -21.75 -10.83
CA SER A 309 -5.27 -21.18 -9.65
C SER A 309 -5.99 -19.93 -9.15
N VAL A 310 -6.10 -19.81 -7.83
CA VAL A 310 -6.61 -18.60 -7.18
C VAL A 310 -5.47 -17.59 -7.02
N ASN A 311 -5.71 -16.35 -7.43
CA ASN A 311 -4.74 -15.26 -7.35
C ASN A 311 -5.01 -14.29 -6.21
N THR A 312 -6.27 -14.15 -5.82
CA THR A 312 -6.67 -13.11 -4.88
C THR A 312 -7.95 -13.48 -4.12
N LEU A 313 -8.08 -12.92 -2.93
CA LEU A 313 -9.28 -13.02 -2.10
C LEU A 313 -9.52 -11.71 -1.34
N ALA A 314 -10.76 -11.40 -1.02
CA ALA A 314 -11.12 -10.32 -0.13
C ALA A 314 -12.39 -10.64 0.66
N TRP A 315 -12.36 -10.42 1.96
CA TRP A 315 -13.55 -10.43 2.80
C TRP A 315 -14.41 -9.21 2.53
N ALA A 316 -15.72 -9.39 2.54
CA ALA A 316 -16.64 -8.27 2.48
C ALA A 316 -16.50 -7.41 3.74
N PRO A 317 -16.18 -6.12 3.64
CA PRO A 317 -15.91 -5.28 4.81
C PRO A 317 -17.16 -4.98 5.64
N HIS A 318 -18.35 -5.32 5.14
CA HIS A 318 -19.64 -5.06 5.78
C HIS A 318 -20.36 -6.34 6.23
N SER A 319 -19.78 -7.50 5.97
CA SER A 319 -20.39 -8.81 6.29
C SER A 319 -19.38 -9.73 6.95
N SER A 320 -19.84 -10.44 7.98
CA SER A 320 -19.04 -11.43 8.68
C SER A 320 -18.95 -12.78 7.96
N CYS A 321 -19.77 -13.01 6.93
CA CYS A 321 -19.89 -14.31 6.28
C CYS A 321 -19.63 -14.31 4.76
N HIS A 322 -19.36 -13.15 4.15
CA HIS A 322 -19.12 -13.10 2.71
C HIS A 322 -17.63 -12.91 2.38
N ILE A 323 -17.16 -13.70 1.44
CA ILE A 323 -15.81 -13.59 0.87
C ILE A 323 -15.88 -13.70 -0.65
N CYS A 324 -15.03 -12.97 -1.35
CA CYS A 324 -14.83 -13.08 -2.78
C CYS A 324 -13.45 -13.65 -3.06
N SER A 325 -13.35 -14.57 -4.03
CA SER A 325 -12.10 -15.11 -4.56
C SER A 325 -12.08 -14.99 -6.08
N ALA A 326 -10.90 -14.83 -6.66
CA ALA A 326 -10.75 -14.78 -8.11
C ALA A 326 -9.39 -15.35 -8.54
N GLY A 327 -9.29 -15.79 -9.81
CA GLY A 327 -8.09 -16.47 -10.28
C GLY A 327 -7.94 -16.56 -11.79
N ASP A 328 -7.09 -17.48 -12.21
CA ASP A 328 -6.70 -17.74 -13.60
C ASP A 328 -7.82 -18.37 -14.44
N ASP A 329 -8.90 -18.82 -13.83
CA ASP A 329 -10.09 -19.27 -14.52
C ASP A 329 -10.99 -18.12 -15.03
N ALA A 330 -10.52 -16.88 -14.91
CA ALA A 330 -11.23 -15.65 -15.26
C ALA A 330 -12.53 -15.46 -14.46
N GLN A 331 -12.71 -16.15 -13.34
CA GLN A 331 -13.90 -16.07 -12.51
C GLN A 331 -13.66 -15.30 -11.22
N ALA A 332 -14.62 -14.46 -10.84
CA ALA A 332 -14.78 -13.94 -9.49
C ALA A 332 -15.99 -14.61 -8.84
N LEU A 333 -15.75 -15.31 -7.73
CA LEU A 333 -16.74 -16.11 -7.02
C LEU A 333 -17.01 -15.49 -5.65
N ILE A 334 -18.30 -15.27 -5.33
CA ILE A 334 -18.72 -14.78 -4.02
C ILE A 334 -19.32 -15.95 -3.24
N TRP A 335 -18.87 -16.09 -2.01
CA TRP A 335 -19.23 -17.18 -1.12
C TRP A 335 -19.96 -16.66 0.10
N ASP A 336 -20.99 -17.38 0.55
CA ASP A 336 -21.68 -17.17 1.81
C ASP A 336 -21.31 -18.28 2.80
N LEU A 337 -20.62 -17.93 3.86
CA LEU A 337 -20.14 -18.82 4.91
C LEU A 337 -21.13 -18.92 6.10
N SER A 338 -22.32 -18.33 6.02
CA SER A 338 -23.30 -18.34 7.13
C SER A 338 -23.66 -19.75 7.58
N ALA A 339 -23.66 -20.70 6.64
CA ALA A 339 -23.95 -22.12 6.88
C ALA A 339 -22.71 -23.00 7.08
N ILE A 340 -21.53 -22.42 7.35
CA ILE A 340 -20.25 -23.16 7.45
C ILE A 340 -20.28 -24.34 8.44
N ASN A 341 -21.04 -24.22 9.50
CA ASN A 341 -21.22 -25.28 10.52
C ASN A 341 -22.21 -26.38 10.12
N GLN A 342 -22.86 -26.25 8.96
CA GLN A 342 -23.90 -27.19 8.47
C GLN A 342 -23.50 -27.83 7.12
N LEU A 343 -22.20 -27.81 6.79
CA LEU A 343 -21.70 -28.30 5.51
C LEU A 343 -22.08 -29.78 5.31
N SER A 344 -22.77 -30.05 4.22
CA SER A 344 -23.00 -31.39 3.69
C SER A 344 -21.77 -31.91 2.93
N GLU A 345 -21.71 -33.21 2.61
CA GLU A 345 -20.61 -33.84 1.88
C GLU A 345 -20.26 -33.19 0.52
N GLY A 346 -21.10 -32.29 -0.02
CA GLY A 346 -20.88 -31.61 -1.29
C GLY A 346 -20.01 -30.36 -1.23
N GLY A 347 -19.65 -29.84 -0.05
CA GLY A 347 -18.93 -28.58 0.13
C GLY A 347 -19.83 -27.35 -0.07
N LEU A 348 -19.20 -26.18 -0.16
CA LEU A 348 -19.88 -24.89 -0.40
C LEU A 348 -19.87 -24.55 -1.90
N ASP A 349 -21.03 -24.06 -2.38
CA ASP A 349 -21.15 -23.47 -3.71
C ASP A 349 -21.13 -21.93 -3.60
N PRO A 350 -20.54 -21.22 -4.59
CA PRO A 350 -20.59 -19.77 -4.62
C PRO A 350 -22.04 -19.30 -4.84
N VAL A 351 -22.42 -18.21 -4.17
CA VAL A 351 -23.75 -17.60 -4.33
C VAL A 351 -23.83 -16.75 -5.58
N LEU A 352 -22.70 -16.17 -6.00
CA LEU A 352 -22.58 -15.40 -7.23
C LEU A 352 -21.26 -15.76 -7.93
N ALA A 353 -21.29 -15.76 -9.25
CA ALA A 353 -20.13 -15.94 -10.11
C ALA A 353 -20.15 -14.89 -11.22
N TYR A 354 -19.02 -14.27 -11.46
CA TYR A 354 -18.78 -13.35 -12.57
C TYR A 354 -17.63 -13.88 -13.41
N GLU A 355 -17.81 -13.89 -14.73
CA GLU A 355 -16.77 -14.29 -15.68
C GLU A 355 -16.18 -13.04 -16.36
N ALA A 356 -14.88 -12.82 -16.18
CA ALA A 356 -14.13 -11.75 -16.82
C ALA A 356 -13.60 -12.18 -18.20
N GLY A 357 -13.08 -11.23 -18.95
CA GLY A 357 -12.50 -11.53 -20.27
C GLY A 357 -11.11 -12.16 -20.26
N ALA A 358 -10.46 -12.24 -19.08
CA ALA A 358 -9.13 -12.80 -18.87
C ALA A 358 -8.91 -13.14 -17.39
N GLU A 359 -7.79 -13.77 -17.08
CA GLU A 359 -7.32 -14.10 -15.73
C GLU A 359 -7.38 -12.88 -14.80
N ILE A 360 -8.01 -13.04 -13.63
CA ILE A 360 -8.15 -11.97 -12.65
C ILE A 360 -6.96 -12.01 -11.71
N ASN A 361 -6.13 -10.96 -11.71
CA ASN A 361 -4.93 -10.88 -10.90
C ASN A 361 -5.19 -10.27 -9.52
N GLN A 362 -6.15 -9.34 -9.42
CA GLN A 362 -6.44 -8.64 -8.17
C GLN A 362 -7.93 -8.32 -8.06
N LEU A 363 -8.43 -8.36 -6.84
CA LEU A 363 -9.77 -7.88 -6.49
C LEU A 363 -9.74 -7.10 -5.18
N GLN A 364 -10.65 -6.15 -5.05
CA GLN A 364 -10.83 -5.40 -3.83
C GLN A 364 -12.29 -5.06 -3.62
N TRP A 365 -12.80 -5.37 -2.45
CA TRP A 365 -14.13 -4.93 -2.03
C TRP A 365 -14.11 -3.48 -1.58
N SER A 366 -15.13 -2.71 -1.91
CA SER A 366 -15.22 -1.33 -1.47
C SER A 366 -15.42 -1.26 0.06
N ALA A 367 -14.55 -0.53 0.74
CA ALA A 367 -14.66 -0.35 2.19
C ALA A 367 -15.84 0.53 2.62
N THR A 368 -16.41 1.32 1.72
CA THR A 368 -17.45 2.31 2.03
C THR A 368 -18.78 2.04 1.34
N GLN A 369 -18.76 1.32 0.24
CA GLN A 369 -19.96 0.97 -0.54
C GLN A 369 -20.04 -0.56 -0.65
N PRO A 370 -20.92 -1.23 0.12
CA PRO A 370 -20.93 -2.69 0.28
C PRO A 370 -21.21 -3.45 -1.01
N ASP A 371 -21.90 -2.83 -1.95
CA ASP A 371 -22.36 -3.46 -3.18
C ASP A 371 -21.31 -3.42 -4.31
N TRP A 372 -20.07 -2.93 -4.03
CA TRP A 372 -19.10 -2.70 -5.09
C TRP A 372 -17.79 -3.47 -4.88
N ILE A 373 -17.40 -4.19 -5.92
CA ILE A 373 -16.11 -4.91 -6.01
C ILE A 373 -15.36 -4.40 -7.24
N ALA A 374 -14.09 -4.07 -7.08
CA ALA A 374 -13.18 -3.79 -8.19
C ALA A 374 -12.37 -5.04 -8.51
N ILE A 375 -12.23 -5.37 -9.80
CA ILE A 375 -11.36 -6.43 -10.30
C ILE A 375 -10.39 -5.87 -11.32
N ALA A 376 -9.15 -6.39 -11.31
CA ALA A 376 -8.12 -6.06 -12.28
C ALA A 376 -7.72 -7.33 -13.03
N PHE A 377 -7.77 -7.27 -14.37
CA PHE A 377 -7.38 -8.35 -15.25
C PHE A 377 -6.74 -7.80 -16.52
N SER A 378 -5.67 -8.43 -16.98
CA SER A 378 -4.89 -7.94 -18.13
C SER A 378 -4.48 -6.46 -17.93
N GLN A 379 -4.94 -5.55 -18.78
CA GLN A 379 -4.74 -4.11 -18.70
C GLN A 379 -6.05 -3.36 -18.38
N SER A 380 -7.01 -4.05 -17.79
CA SER A 380 -8.36 -3.53 -17.56
C SER A 380 -8.70 -3.51 -16.08
N LEU A 381 -9.41 -2.47 -15.68
CA LEU A 381 -10.07 -2.36 -14.38
C LEU A 381 -11.58 -2.36 -14.60
N GLN A 382 -12.28 -3.17 -13.84
CA GLN A 382 -13.73 -3.25 -13.90
C GLN A 382 -14.33 -3.18 -12.49
N ILE A 383 -15.47 -2.50 -12.36
CA ILE A 383 -16.26 -2.47 -11.13
C ILE A 383 -17.49 -3.32 -11.34
N LEU A 384 -17.72 -4.20 -10.39
CA LEU A 384 -18.90 -5.07 -10.33
C LEU A 384 -19.82 -4.56 -9.22
N ARG A 385 -21.10 -4.55 -9.50
CA ARG A 385 -22.14 -4.36 -8.48
C ARG A 385 -22.72 -5.72 -8.10
N VAL A 386 -22.69 -6.04 -6.82
CA VAL A 386 -23.14 -7.32 -6.25
C VAL A 386 -24.37 -7.14 -5.39
#